data_0ea1acf1eadf97aa53ff327505e1bbb5
#
_entry.id   0ea1acf1eadf97aa53ff327505e1bbb5
#
_cell.length_a   1.000
_cell.length_b   1.000
_cell.length_c   1.000
_cell.angle_alpha   90.00
_cell.angle_beta   90.00
_cell.angle_gamma   90.00
#
_symmetry.space_group_name_H-M   'P 1'
#
loop_
_entity.id
_entity.type
_entity.pdbx_description
1 polymer ?
#
loop_
_entity_poly.entity_id
_entity_poly.type
_entity_poly.pdbx_seq_one_letter_code
_entity_poly.pdbx_strand_id
1 'polypeptide(L)'
;MSPTIRPLVAGNWKMNGLRSSMAEFDAIIAGTAQVTGKADLLVCPPATLVAGFAAKLAGFQGIGLGGQDCHPKASGAHTGDISAEMLADAGASAAIVGHSERRADHGESDALVRQKAEAAWRAGLSAIVCVGETQSQRDAGQTLQICRGQLQGSLPEGARADNLVVAYEPVWAIGTGLTPTAKDVEQIHQFIRETLIARFSGEGARMRILYGGSVKPSNARELMGVANVNGALVGGASLKASDFLAIAAGCP
;
A
#
# COMPACT_ATOMS: atom_id res chain seq x y z
N MET A 1 1.85 19.14 19.16
CA MET A 1 2.67 18.63 18.03
C MET A 1 2.00 17.36 17.52
N SER A 2 1.73 17.26 16.22
CA SER A 2 1.25 16.00 15.64
C SER A 2 2.33 14.93 15.83
N PRO A 3 1.95 13.68 16.16
CA PRO A 3 2.93 12.61 16.32
C PRO A 3 3.67 12.39 15.00
N THR A 4 4.99 12.23 15.06
CA THR A 4 5.78 11.87 13.89
C THR A 4 5.39 10.45 13.48
N ILE A 5 4.76 10.31 12.30
CA ILE A 5 4.36 9.02 11.75
C ILE A 5 5.56 8.44 11.01
N ARG A 6 6.03 7.26 11.43
CA ARG A 6 7.14 6.59 10.76
C ARG A 6 6.73 6.18 9.33
N PRO A 7 7.48 6.55 8.29
CA PRO A 7 7.15 6.22 6.91
C PRO A 7 7.10 4.70 6.65
N LEU A 8 6.24 4.29 5.70
CA LEU A 8 6.18 2.92 5.16
C LEU A 8 6.44 2.97 3.65
N VAL A 9 7.42 2.21 3.18
CA VAL A 9 7.63 1.99 1.74
C VAL A 9 7.23 0.56 1.42
N ALA A 10 6.09 0.42 0.73
CA ALA A 10 5.51 -0.85 0.34
C ALA A 10 5.71 -1.09 -1.16
N GLY A 11 6.40 -2.17 -1.51
CA GLY A 11 6.64 -2.57 -2.90
C GLY A 11 5.56 -3.52 -3.41
N ASN A 12 4.66 -3.03 -4.23
CA ASN A 12 3.68 -3.84 -4.92
C ASN A 12 4.29 -4.39 -6.23
N TRP A 13 4.67 -5.65 -6.23
CA TRP A 13 5.28 -6.30 -7.41
C TRP A 13 4.28 -6.57 -8.53
N LYS A 14 2.97 -6.44 -8.22
CA LYS A 14 1.90 -6.76 -9.15
C LYS A 14 2.06 -8.19 -9.71
N MET A 15 1.66 -8.44 -10.95
CA MET A 15 1.79 -9.75 -11.60
C MET A 15 3.20 -9.93 -12.18
N ASN A 16 4.24 -9.79 -11.32
CA ASN A 16 5.65 -9.96 -11.69
C ASN A 16 6.37 -10.81 -10.64
N GLY A 17 7.31 -11.60 -11.10
CA GLY A 17 8.19 -12.39 -10.24
C GLY A 17 8.06 -13.88 -10.47
N LEU A 18 9.21 -14.50 -10.68
CA LEU A 18 9.42 -15.94 -10.78
C LEU A 18 10.38 -16.37 -9.67
N ARG A 19 10.69 -17.66 -9.57
CA ARG A 19 11.70 -18.17 -8.59
C ARG A 19 13.04 -17.46 -8.70
N SER A 20 13.46 -17.07 -9.90
CA SER A 20 14.69 -16.29 -10.12
C SER A 20 14.67 -14.92 -9.44
N SER A 21 13.50 -14.38 -9.16
CA SER A 21 13.34 -13.08 -8.47
C SER A 21 13.71 -13.14 -6.98
N MET A 22 13.97 -14.35 -6.44
CA MET A 22 14.52 -14.52 -5.08
C MET A 22 15.84 -13.73 -4.91
N ALA A 23 16.65 -13.61 -5.96
CA ALA A 23 17.90 -12.85 -5.91
C ALA A 23 17.70 -11.35 -5.66
N GLU A 24 16.64 -10.75 -6.25
CA GLU A 24 16.31 -9.34 -5.98
C GLU A 24 15.79 -9.17 -4.54
N PHE A 25 15.02 -10.13 -4.03
CA PHE A 25 14.59 -10.09 -2.65
C PHE A 25 15.77 -10.24 -1.66
N ASP A 26 16.70 -11.14 -1.93
CA ASP A 26 17.96 -11.28 -1.16
C ASP A 26 18.74 -9.95 -1.16
N ALA A 27 18.81 -9.25 -2.29
CA ALA A 27 19.46 -7.95 -2.39
C ALA A 27 18.71 -6.84 -1.61
N ILE A 28 17.36 -6.86 -1.56
CA ILE A 28 16.57 -5.97 -0.71
C ILE A 28 16.92 -6.24 0.76
N ILE A 29 16.91 -7.52 1.21
CA ILE A 29 17.26 -7.90 2.59
C ILE A 29 18.66 -7.36 2.95
N ALA A 30 19.64 -7.57 2.11
CA ALA A 30 21.01 -7.13 2.34
C ALA A 30 21.17 -5.62 2.48
N GLY A 31 20.33 -4.84 1.74
CA GLY A 31 20.34 -3.38 1.78
C GLY A 31 19.45 -2.76 2.86
N THR A 32 18.59 -3.55 3.52
CA THR A 32 17.59 -3.03 4.48
C THR A 32 18.20 -2.21 5.61
N ALA A 33 19.35 -2.62 6.14
CA ALA A 33 20.02 -1.92 7.23
C ALA A 33 20.36 -0.44 6.93
N GLN A 34 20.51 -0.09 5.66
CA GLN A 34 20.83 1.28 5.23
C GLN A 34 19.64 2.23 5.35
N VAL A 35 18.42 1.70 5.41
CA VAL A 35 17.18 2.48 5.37
C VAL A 35 16.25 2.27 6.57
N THR A 36 16.54 1.29 7.45
CA THR A 36 15.72 1.02 8.65
C THR A 36 15.65 2.18 9.63
N GLY A 37 16.60 3.12 9.60
CA GLY A 37 16.52 4.37 10.37
C GLY A 37 15.46 5.35 9.85
N LYS A 38 15.00 5.21 8.62
CA LYS A 38 14.14 6.16 7.91
C LYS A 38 12.72 5.66 7.69
N ALA A 39 12.55 4.42 7.29
CA ALA A 39 11.25 3.85 6.93
C ALA A 39 11.13 2.39 7.33
N ASP A 40 9.87 1.94 7.51
CA ASP A 40 9.54 0.53 7.48
C ASP A 40 9.45 0.07 6.02
N LEU A 41 9.87 -1.16 5.75
CA LEU A 41 9.79 -1.77 4.43
C LEU A 41 8.75 -2.90 4.41
N LEU A 42 8.02 -2.98 3.33
CA LEU A 42 7.08 -4.07 3.03
C LEU A 42 7.23 -4.48 1.57
N VAL A 43 7.31 -5.78 1.28
CA VAL A 43 7.25 -6.28 -0.10
C VAL A 43 5.99 -7.12 -0.26
N CYS A 44 5.19 -6.79 -1.27
CA CYS A 44 3.98 -7.52 -1.65
C CYS A 44 4.20 -8.23 -2.99
N PRO A 45 4.81 -9.43 -2.98
CA PRO A 45 5.00 -10.23 -4.19
C PRO A 45 3.70 -10.94 -4.58
N PRO A 46 3.63 -11.59 -5.76
CA PRO A 46 2.55 -12.54 -6.06
C PRO A 46 2.44 -13.61 -4.97
N ALA A 47 1.23 -14.10 -4.72
CA ALA A 47 0.97 -15.13 -3.69
C ALA A 47 1.88 -16.36 -3.81
N THR A 48 2.27 -16.71 -5.05
CA THR A 48 3.18 -17.82 -5.36
C THR A 48 4.59 -17.66 -4.79
N LEU A 49 4.99 -16.46 -4.36
CA LEU A 49 6.32 -16.18 -3.80
C LEU A 49 6.31 -15.86 -2.30
N VAL A 50 5.14 -15.59 -1.70
CA VAL A 50 5.05 -15.14 -0.29
C VAL A 50 5.74 -16.12 0.65
N ALA A 51 5.37 -17.41 0.62
CA ALA A 51 5.96 -18.42 1.49
C ALA A 51 7.48 -18.58 1.27
N GLY A 52 7.93 -18.51 0.00
CA GLY A 52 9.34 -18.57 -0.33
C GLY A 52 10.14 -17.37 0.21
N PHE A 53 9.57 -16.19 0.14
CA PHE A 53 10.16 -14.97 0.70
C PHE A 53 10.15 -15.00 2.24
N ALA A 54 9.06 -15.50 2.86
CA ALA A 54 8.97 -15.66 4.31
C ALA A 54 10.07 -16.58 4.85
N ALA A 55 10.36 -17.68 4.14
CA ALA A 55 11.46 -18.56 4.51
C ALA A 55 12.83 -17.86 4.52
N LYS A 56 13.05 -16.86 3.64
CA LYS A 56 14.26 -16.03 3.62
C LYS A 56 14.33 -15.05 4.79
N LEU A 57 13.19 -14.68 5.36
CA LEU A 57 13.13 -13.77 6.50
C LEU A 57 13.26 -14.49 7.85
N ALA A 58 13.45 -15.81 7.89
CA ALA A 58 13.58 -16.55 9.13
C ALA A 58 14.70 -15.97 10.01
N GLY A 59 14.33 -15.37 11.15
CA GLY A 59 15.25 -14.69 12.07
C GLY A 59 15.68 -13.27 11.66
N PHE A 60 15.22 -12.76 10.51
CA PHE A 60 15.51 -11.38 10.06
C PHE A 60 14.32 -10.46 10.39
N GLN A 61 14.65 -9.28 10.90
CA GLN A 61 13.69 -8.21 11.16
C GLN A 61 14.09 -6.96 10.39
N GLY A 62 13.14 -6.20 9.91
CA GLY A 62 13.40 -4.94 9.18
C GLY A 62 12.66 -4.82 7.86
N ILE A 63 12.05 -5.91 7.38
CA ILE A 63 11.16 -5.91 6.22
C ILE A 63 9.99 -6.87 6.46
N GLY A 64 8.78 -6.44 6.13
CA GLY A 64 7.57 -7.25 6.16
C GLY A 64 7.21 -7.80 4.78
N LEU A 65 6.29 -8.76 4.77
CA LEU A 65 5.67 -9.28 3.54
C LEU A 65 4.18 -8.98 3.52
N GLY A 66 3.62 -8.76 2.33
CA GLY A 66 2.19 -8.54 2.15
C GLY A 66 1.63 -9.33 0.98
N GLY A 67 0.31 -9.55 1.01
CA GLY A 67 -0.46 -10.01 -0.13
C GLY A 67 -0.87 -8.84 -1.03
N GLN A 68 -1.20 -9.14 -2.29
CA GLN A 68 -1.65 -8.14 -3.28
C GLN A 68 -3.18 -8.04 -3.35
N ASP A 69 -3.88 -8.94 -2.71
CA ASP A 69 -5.33 -9.02 -2.52
C ASP A 69 -5.65 -10.15 -1.53
N CYS A 70 -6.90 -10.19 -1.04
CA CYS A 70 -7.42 -11.36 -0.34
C CYS A 70 -8.91 -11.54 -0.58
N HIS A 71 -9.41 -12.77 -0.46
CA HIS A 71 -10.84 -13.06 -0.50
C HIS A 71 -11.51 -12.70 0.85
N PRO A 72 -12.77 -12.19 0.87
CA PRO A 72 -13.47 -11.85 2.12
C PRO A 72 -13.72 -13.03 3.05
N LYS A 73 -13.90 -14.24 2.52
CA LYS A 73 -14.12 -15.45 3.32
C LYS A 73 -12.80 -16.12 3.66
N ALA A 74 -12.76 -16.78 4.83
CA ALA A 74 -11.60 -17.49 5.32
C ALA A 74 -11.26 -18.75 4.49
N SER A 75 -12.28 -19.40 3.94
CA SER A 75 -12.16 -20.63 3.15
C SER A 75 -13.45 -20.89 2.38
N GLY A 76 -13.47 -21.91 1.52
CA GLY A 76 -14.68 -22.36 0.85
C GLY A 76 -14.49 -22.67 -0.63
N ALA A 77 -15.63 -22.77 -1.36
CA ALA A 77 -15.67 -23.09 -2.78
C ALA A 77 -15.38 -21.83 -3.63
N HIS A 78 -14.14 -21.38 -3.61
CA HIS A 78 -13.62 -20.20 -4.29
C HIS A 78 -12.34 -20.57 -5.02
N THR A 79 -12.47 -21.42 -6.05
CA THR A 79 -11.32 -21.96 -6.80
C THR A 79 -10.46 -20.83 -7.39
N GLY A 80 -9.19 -20.79 -7.02
CA GLY A 80 -8.22 -19.78 -7.49
C GLY A 80 -8.06 -18.57 -6.58
N ASP A 81 -8.99 -18.31 -5.63
CA ASP A 81 -8.87 -17.22 -4.67
C ASP A 81 -7.92 -17.58 -3.51
N ILE A 82 -7.33 -16.55 -2.94
CA ILE A 82 -6.44 -16.63 -1.78
C ILE A 82 -7.11 -15.92 -0.60
N SER A 83 -7.32 -16.60 0.52
CA SER A 83 -7.86 -15.96 1.71
C SER A 83 -6.78 -15.19 2.49
N ALA A 84 -7.22 -14.27 3.37
CA ALA A 84 -6.31 -13.56 4.25
C ALA A 84 -5.58 -14.52 5.22
N GLU A 85 -6.26 -15.59 5.66
CA GLU A 85 -5.69 -16.63 6.49
C GLU A 85 -4.57 -17.39 5.78
N MET A 86 -4.72 -17.70 4.48
CA MET A 86 -3.66 -18.33 3.68
C MET A 86 -2.45 -17.41 3.54
N LEU A 87 -2.66 -16.10 3.40
CA LEU A 87 -1.57 -15.11 3.34
C LEU A 87 -0.83 -15.02 4.68
N ALA A 88 -1.56 -14.99 5.79
CA ALA A 88 -0.99 -14.97 7.15
C ALA A 88 -0.17 -16.24 7.42
N ASP A 89 -0.71 -17.41 7.09
CA ASP A 89 -0.01 -18.70 7.22
C ASP A 89 1.26 -18.75 6.36
N ALA A 90 1.23 -18.14 5.16
CA ALA A 90 2.39 -18.01 4.29
C ALA A 90 3.43 -16.98 4.79
N GLY A 91 3.15 -16.24 5.87
CA GLY A 91 4.09 -15.30 6.50
C GLY A 91 3.88 -13.84 6.12
N ALA A 92 2.75 -13.47 5.52
CA ALA A 92 2.39 -12.06 5.31
C ALA A 92 1.98 -11.39 6.62
N SER A 93 2.21 -10.08 6.72
CA SER A 93 1.79 -9.20 7.83
C SER A 93 0.80 -8.12 7.38
N ALA A 94 0.57 -8.00 6.06
CA ALA A 94 -0.35 -7.03 5.47
C ALA A 94 -1.00 -7.58 4.20
N ALA A 95 -2.10 -6.96 3.77
CA ALA A 95 -2.70 -7.20 2.45
C ALA A 95 -3.11 -5.88 1.81
N ILE A 96 -2.75 -5.68 0.54
CA ILE A 96 -3.28 -4.62 -0.31
C ILE A 96 -4.70 -5.03 -0.68
N VAL A 97 -5.66 -4.10 -0.59
CA VAL A 97 -7.05 -4.35 -1.00
C VAL A 97 -7.60 -3.15 -1.76
N GLY A 98 -8.44 -3.40 -2.75
CA GLY A 98 -9.07 -2.36 -3.55
C GLY A 98 -8.09 -1.57 -4.43
N HIS A 99 -6.95 -2.15 -4.82
CA HIS A 99 -6.03 -1.54 -5.77
C HIS A 99 -6.76 -1.16 -7.05
N SER A 100 -6.39 -0.04 -7.67
CA SER A 100 -7.07 0.50 -8.86
C SER A 100 -7.24 -0.52 -9.99
N GLU A 101 -6.23 -1.36 -10.24
CA GLU A 101 -6.31 -2.44 -11.23
C GLU A 101 -7.43 -3.44 -10.88
N ARG A 102 -7.60 -3.79 -9.60
CA ARG A 102 -8.66 -4.71 -9.19
C ARG A 102 -10.05 -4.09 -9.26
N ARG A 103 -10.16 -2.82 -8.92
CA ARG A 103 -11.41 -2.07 -9.11
C ARG A 103 -11.81 -2.01 -10.59
N ALA A 104 -10.84 -1.81 -11.49
CA ALA A 104 -11.09 -1.75 -12.94
C ALA A 104 -11.34 -3.12 -13.56
N ASP A 105 -10.45 -4.09 -13.33
CA ASP A 105 -10.45 -5.37 -14.06
C ASP A 105 -11.41 -6.40 -13.46
N HIS A 106 -11.68 -6.30 -12.13
CA HIS A 106 -12.54 -7.26 -11.41
C HIS A 106 -13.83 -6.61 -10.88
N GLY A 107 -14.07 -5.32 -11.14
CA GLY A 107 -15.29 -4.63 -10.70
C GLY A 107 -15.43 -4.54 -9.19
N GLU A 108 -14.33 -4.45 -8.43
CA GLU A 108 -14.38 -4.40 -6.98
C GLU A 108 -15.05 -3.12 -6.48
N SER A 109 -16.21 -3.29 -5.82
CA SER A 109 -16.93 -2.19 -5.17
C SER A 109 -16.30 -1.80 -3.84
N ASP A 110 -16.60 -0.60 -3.36
CA ASP A 110 -16.15 -0.15 -2.03
C ASP A 110 -16.60 -1.09 -0.91
N ALA A 111 -17.82 -1.64 -1.00
CA ALA A 111 -18.33 -2.61 -0.04
C ALA A 111 -17.52 -3.92 -0.04
N LEU A 112 -17.10 -4.40 -1.21
CA LEU A 112 -16.24 -5.57 -1.31
C LEU A 112 -14.86 -5.29 -0.74
N VAL A 113 -14.28 -4.12 -1.02
CA VAL A 113 -12.97 -3.70 -0.48
C VAL A 113 -13.02 -3.62 1.06
N ARG A 114 -14.14 -3.10 1.62
CA ARG A 114 -14.35 -3.11 3.07
C ARG A 114 -14.33 -4.52 3.64
N GLN A 115 -15.06 -5.46 3.04
CA GLN A 115 -15.08 -6.85 3.47
C GLN A 115 -13.68 -7.50 3.41
N LYS A 116 -12.88 -7.16 2.41
CA LYS A 116 -11.50 -7.63 2.28
C LYS A 116 -10.59 -7.05 3.37
N ALA A 117 -10.76 -5.77 3.72
CA ALA A 117 -10.03 -5.16 4.82
C ALA A 117 -10.38 -5.81 6.18
N GLU A 118 -11.67 -6.10 6.41
CA GLU A 118 -12.13 -6.85 7.58
C GLU A 118 -11.57 -8.28 7.61
N ALA A 119 -11.48 -8.93 6.44
CA ALA A 119 -10.86 -10.26 6.32
C ALA A 119 -9.37 -10.23 6.66
N ALA A 120 -8.63 -9.21 6.19
CA ALA A 120 -7.23 -9.02 6.57
C ALA A 120 -7.08 -8.90 8.09
N TRP A 121 -7.91 -8.08 8.74
CA TRP A 121 -7.88 -7.93 10.22
C TRP A 121 -8.22 -9.22 10.95
N ARG A 122 -9.24 -9.98 10.49
CA ARG A 122 -9.60 -11.28 11.06
C ARG A 122 -8.42 -12.25 11.05
N ALA A 123 -7.57 -12.19 10.02
CA ALA A 123 -6.37 -13.01 9.92
C ALA A 123 -5.13 -12.41 10.62
N GLY A 124 -5.28 -11.27 11.33
CA GLY A 124 -4.17 -10.60 12.00
C GLY A 124 -3.27 -9.76 11.06
N LEU A 125 -3.70 -9.52 9.82
CA LEU A 125 -2.98 -8.69 8.87
C LEU A 125 -3.42 -7.22 8.96
N SER A 126 -2.53 -6.28 8.70
CA SER A 126 -2.94 -4.91 8.42
C SER A 126 -3.45 -4.79 6.99
N ALA A 127 -4.46 -3.93 6.76
CA ALA A 127 -5.00 -3.67 5.43
C ALA A 127 -4.38 -2.39 4.84
N ILE A 128 -3.88 -2.46 3.60
CA ILE A 128 -3.52 -1.29 2.80
C ILE A 128 -4.67 -1.06 1.83
N VAL A 129 -5.55 -0.12 2.15
CA VAL A 129 -6.72 0.20 1.34
C VAL A 129 -6.37 1.26 0.31
N CYS A 130 -6.53 0.92 -0.97
CA CYS A 130 -6.27 1.82 -2.08
C CYS A 130 -7.51 2.62 -2.46
N VAL A 131 -7.30 3.92 -2.65
CA VAL A 131 -8.31 4.88 -3.12
C VAL A 131 -7.69 5.82 -4.16
N GLY A 132 -8.47 6.25 -5.15
CA GLY A 132 -8.01 7.18 -6.15
C GLY A 132 -8.97 7.34 -7.32
N GLU A 133 -8.81 8.42 -8.05
CA GLU A 133 -9.63 8.80 -9.19
C GLU A 133 -8.99 8.46 -10.52
N THR A 134 -9.83 8.20 -11.52
CA THR A 134 -9.44 8.06 -12.92
C THR A 134 -9.16 9.42 -13.58
N GLN A 135 -8.55 9.41 -14.79
CA GLN A 135 -8.31 10.63 -15.56
C GLN A 135 -9.63 11.37 -15.83
N SER A 136 -10.67 10.68 -16.29
CA SER A 136 -11.96 11.30 -16.60
C SER A 136 -12.62 11.95 -15.37
N GLN A 137 -12.49 11.34 -14.20
CA GLN A 137 -12.99 11.91 -12.94
C GLN A 137 -12.18 13.14 -12.50
N ARG A 138 -10.87 13.12 -12.72
CA ARG A 138 -10.00 14.29 -12.47
C ARG A 138 -10.36 15.44 -13.39
N ASP A 139 -10.50 15.19 -14.68
CA ASP A 139 -10.85 16.20 -15.69
C ASP A 139 -12.23 16.82 -15.41
N ALA A 140 -13.14 16.05 -14.82
CA ALA A 140 -14.45 16.52 -14.34
C ALA A 140 -14.37 17.24 -12.97
N GLY A 141 -13.19 17.41 -12.37
CA GLY A 141 -13.03 18.08 -11.06
C GLY A 141 -13.55 17.27 -9.88
N GLN A 142 -13.73 15.95 -10.03
CA GLN A 142 -14.38 15.07 -9.04
C GLN A 142 -13.41 14.38 -8.07
N THR A 143 -12.10 14.64 -8.13
CA THR A 143 -11.07 13.95 -7.31
C THR A 143 -11.48 13.81 -5.85
N LEU A 144 -11.81 14.92 -5.18
CA LEU A 144 -12.16 14.89 -3.74
C LEU A 144 -13.46 14.13 -3.47
N GLN A 145 -14.45 14.24 -4.36
CA GLN A 145 -15.73 13.55 -4.25
C GLN A 145 -15.55 12.04 -4.37
N ILE A 146 -14.77 11.57 -5.35
CA ILE A 146 -14.47 10.15 -5.57
C ILE A 146 -13.70 9.59 -4.38
N CYS A 147 -12.61 10.24 -3.96
CA CYS A 147 -11.83 9.78 -2.82
C CYS A 147 -12.66 9.76 -1.52
N ARG A 148 -13.55 10.75 -1.31
CA ARG A 148 -14.49 10.75 -0.17
C ARG A 148 -15.41 9.53 -0.19
N GLY A 149 -16.03 9.24 -1.33
CA GLY A 149 -16.91 8.07 -1.50
C GLY A 149 -16.18 6.76 -1.22
N GLN A 150 -14.99 6.60 -1.81
CA GLN A 150 -14.17 5.40 -1.61
C GLN A 150 -13.71 5.25 -0.15
N LEU A 151 -13.28 6.32 0.53
CA LEU A 151 -12.94 6.28 1.95
C LEU A 151 -14.14 5.90 2.82
N GLN A 152 -15.31 6.47 2.56
CA GLN A 152 -16.55 6.15 3.29
C GLN A 152 -16.99 4.71 3.05
N GLY A 153 -16.90 4.24 1.81
CA GLY A 153 -17.37 2.91 1.40
C GLY A 153 -16.40 1.78 1.74
N SER A 154 -15.08 2.01 1.62
CA SER A 154 -14.06 0.96 1.73
C SER A 154 -13.44 0.80 3.11
N LEU A 155 -13.45 1.83 3.97
CA LEU A 155 -12.86 1.71 5.30
C LEU A 155 -13.86 1.11 6.29
N PRO A 156 -13.52 0.01 7.01
CA PRO A 156 -14.38 -0.53 8.05
C PRO A 156 -14.42 0.37 9.30
N GLU A 157 -15.48 0.23 10.10
CA GLU A 157 -15.51 0.77 11.44
C GLU A 157 -14.48 0.04 12.33
N GLY A 158 -13.92 0.71 13.31
CA GLY A 158 -12.86 0.12 14.15
C GLY A 158 -11.46 0.15 13.53
N ALA A 159 -11.28 0.93 12.45
CA ALA A 159 -9.95 1.18 11.89
C ALA A 159 -9.05 1.92 12.89
N ARG A 160 -7.81 1.46 13.02
CA ARG A 160 -6.76 2.01 13.89
C ARG A 160 -5.45 2.16 13.11
N ALA A 161 -4.53 2.92 13.66
CA ALA A 161 -3.23 3.17 13.03
C ALA A 161 -2.36 1.91 12.89
N ASP A 162 -2.63 0.86 13.67
CA ASP A 162 -1.90 -0.41 13.64
C ASP A 162 -2.50 -1.43 12.65
N ASN A 163 -3.78 -1.28 12.25
CA ASN A 163 -4.46 -2.24 11.39
C ASN A 163 -4.85 -1.68 10.01
N LEU A 164 -4.71 -0.36 9.79
CA LEU A 164 -5.09 0.29 8.53
C LEU A 164 -4.01 1.26 8.03
N VAL A 165 -3.73 1.13 6.74
CA VAL A 165 -2.97 2.08 5.93
C VAL A 165 -3.84 2.48 4.75
N VAL A 166 -3.86 3.77 4.39
CA VAL A 166 -4.52 4.25 3.17
C VAL A 166 -3.47 4.53 2.11
N ALA A 167 -3.67 4.07 0.89
CA ALA A 167 -2.82 4.40 -0.26
C ALA A 167 -3.63 5.22 -1.27
N TYR A 168 -3.17 6.43 -1.55
CA TYR A 168 -3.76 7.26 -2.60
C TYR A 168 -3.11 6.97 -3.95
N GLU A 169 -3.90 6.52 -4.89
CA GLU A 169 -3.50 6.19 -6.25
C GLU A 169 -4.08 7.21 -7.23
N PRO A 170 -3.31 8.20 -7.72
CA PRO A 170 -3.72 8.96 -8.91
C PRO A 170 -3.70 8.02 -10.12
N VAL A 171 -4.84 7.33 -10.39
CA VAL A 171 -4.92 6.22 -11.39
C VAL A 171 -4.42 6.67 -12.75
N TRP A 172 -4.67 7.93 -13.11
CA TRP A 172 -4.23 8.58 -14.33
C TRP A 172 -2.70 8.73 -14.44
N ALA A 173 -1.98 8.66 -13.32
CA ALA A 173 -0.52 8.77 -13.28
C ALA A 173 0.21 7.41 -13.17
N ILE A 174 -0.55 6.31 -12.97
CA ILE A 174 0.06 4.99 -12.82
C ILE A 174 0.45 4.43 -14.19
N GLY A 175 1.75 4.19 -14.39
CA GLY A 175 2.27 3.59 -15.63
C GLY A 175 2.25 4.51 -16.86
N THR A 176 1.74 5.73 -16.76
CA THR A 176 1.61 6.67 -17.90
C THR A 176 2.82 7.58 -18.06
N GLY A 177 3.68 7.67 -17.05
CA GLY A 177 4.78 8.65 -16.99
C GLY A 177 4.35 10.04 -16.53
N LEU A 178 3.06 10.29 -16.37
CA LEU A 178 2.54 11.51 -15.76
C LEU A 178 2.81 11.49 -14.26
N THR A 179 3.06 12.65 -13.68
CA THR A 179 3.21 12.82 -12.22
C THR A 179 2.39 14.03 -11.79
N PRO A 180 1.59 13.89 -10.71
CA PRO A 180 0.96 15.06 -10.09
C PRO A 180 2.04 16.01 -9.56
N THR A 181 1.71 17.29 -9.46
CA THR A 181 2.58 18.26 -8.78
C THR A 181 2.60 17.98 -7.27
N ALA A 182 3.65 18.41 -6.57
CA ALA A 182 3.71 18.32 -5.12
C ALA A 182 2.49 18.97 -4.45
N LYS A 183 1.97 20.06 -5.03
CA LYS A 183 0.75 20.74 -4.56
C LYS A 183 -0.51 19.88 -4.72
N ASP A 184 -0.66 19.16 -5.84
CA ASP A 184 -1.78 18.23 -6.03
C ASP A 184 -1.73 17.11 -4.98
N VAL A 185 -0.53 16.57 -4.72
CA VAL A 185 -0.31 15.52 -3.70
C VAL A 185 -0.64 16.07 -2.30
N GLU A 186 -0.16 17.27 -1.96
CA GLU A 186 -0.45 17.90 -0.67
C GLU A 186 -1.95 18.06 -0.44
N GLN A 187 -2.67 18.60 -1.43
CA GLN A 187 -4.11 18.83 -1.34
C GLN A 187 -4.88 17.54 -1.05
N ILE A 188 -4.61 16.47 -1.77
CA ILE A 188 -5.35 15.22 -1.59
C ILE A 188 -4.93 14.49 -0.32
N HIS A 189 -3.66 14.48 0.05
CA HIS A 189 -3.19 13.88 1.30
C HIS A 189 -3.73 14.61 2.52
N GLN A 190 -3.81 15.94 2.48
CA GLN A 190 -4.46 16.75 3.51
C GLN A 190 -5.95 16.38 3.63
N PHE A 191 -6.68 16.31 2.51
CA PHE A 191 -8.08 15.92 2.50
C PHE A 191 -8.30 14.50 3.07
N ILE A 192 -7.46 13.54 2.72
CA ILE A 192 -7.52 12.18 3.28
C ILE A 192 -7.28 12.22 4.79
N ARG A 193 -6.25 12.96 5.26
CA ARG A 193 -5.95 13.12 6.68
C ARG A 193 -7.13 13.69 7.45
N GLU A 194 -7.74 14.77 6.97
CA GLU A 194 -8.91 15.40 7.59
C GLU A 194 -10.11 14.43 7.65
N THR A 195 -10.33 13.67 6.59
CA THR A 195 -11.38 12.64 6.53
C THR A 195 -11.14 11.53 7.56
N LEU A 196 -9.90 11.06 7.69
CA LEU A 196 -9.52 10.03 8.67
C LEU A 196 -9.68 10.54 10.11
N ILE A 197 -9.27 11.78 10.40
CA ILE A 197 -9.42 12.39 11.73
C ILE A 197 -10.90 12.56 12.07
N ALA A 198 -11.72 13.06 11.12
CA ALA A 198 -13.15 13.24 11.34
C ALA A 198 -13.86 11.93 11.66
N ARG A 199 -13.40 10.79 11.06
CA ARG A 199 -14.03 9.49 11.25
C ARG A 199 -13.47 8.69 12.43
N PHE A 200 -12.16 8.74 12.66
CA PHE A 200 -11.45 7.88 13.60
C PHE A 200 -10.71 8.66 14.69
N SER A 201 -10.92 9.97 14.79
CA SER A 201 -10.33 10.83 15.83
C SER A 201 -8.81 10.69 15.95
N GLY A 202 -8.28 10.39 17.12
CA GLY A 202 -6.85 10.26 17.39
C GLY A 202 -6.18 9.11 16.60
N GLU A 203 -6.91 8.04 16.27
CA GLU A 203 -6.39 6.97 15.39
C GLU A 203 -6.19 7.51 13.97
N GLY A 204 -7.17 8.25 13.43
CA GLY A 204 -7.06 8.86 12.11
C GLY A 204 -5.88 9.82 11.99
N ALA A 205 -5.50 10.51 13.08
CA ALA A 205 -4.32 11.37 13.09
C ALA A 205 -2.99 10.61 12.98
N ARG A 206 -2.97 9.31 13.30
CA ARG A 206 -1.78 8.44 13.32
C ARG A 206 -1.72 7.44 12.18
N MET A 207 -2.81 7.22 11.44
CA MET A 207 -2.85 6.31 10.28
C MET A 207 -1.85 6.77 9.20
N ARG A 208 -1.15 5.81 8.60
CA ARG A 208 -0.27 6.09 7.46
C ARG A 208 -1.08 6.37 6.21
N ILE A 209 -0.67 7.38 5.44
CA ILE A 209 -1.21 7.67 4.11
C ILE A 209 -0.05 7.57 3.13
N LEU A 210 -0.09 6.58 2.25
CA LEU A 210 0.93 6.35 1.24
C LEU A 210 0.58 7.04 -0.07
N TYR A 211 1.58 7.56 -0.75
CA TYR A 211 1.45 7.98 -2.12
C TYR A 211 1.66 6.77 -3.05
N GLY A 212 0.66 6.44 -3.86
CA GLY A 212 0.61 5.28 -4.75
C GLY A 212 0.77 5.60 -6.24
N GLY A 213 1.19 6.82 -6.59
CA GLY A 213 1.51 7.18 -7.97
C GLY A 213 2.91 6.76 -8.39
N SER A 214 3.42 7.32 -9.48
CA SER A 214 4.74 7.02 -10.02
C SER A 214 5.86 7.57 -9.12
N VAL A 215 6.46 6.69 -8.31
CA VAL A 215 7.62 7.00 -7.47
C VAL A 215 8.87 6.37 -8.06
N LYS A 216 9.93 7.16 -8.14
CA LYS A 216 11.27 6.76 -8.62
C LYS A 216 12.32 7.30 -7.66
N PRO A 217 13.57 6.78 -7.66
CA PRO A 217 14.65 7.33 -6.85
C PRO A 217 14.84 8.84 -7.02
N SER A 218 14.62 9.37 -8.23
CA SER A 218 14.83 10.78 -8.57
C SER A 218 13.79 11.73 -7.99
N ASN A 219 12.56 11.28 -7.68
CA ASN A 219 11.48 12.13 -7.14
C ASN A 219 11.04 11.73 -5.73
N ALA A 220 11.58 10.64 -5.18
CA ALA A 220 11.15 10.10 -3.89
C ALA A 220 11.29 11.14 -2.76
N ARG A 221 12.43 11.84 -2.68
CA ARG A 221 12.68 12.82 -1.62
C ARG A 221 11.69 13.98 -1.64
N GLU A 222 11.34 14.47 -2.84
CA GLU A 222 10.36 15.55 -3.00
C GLU A 222 8.97 15.07 -2.54
N LEU A 223 8.52 13.93 -3.05
CA LEU A 223 7.19 13.39 -2.76
C LEU A 223 7.03 12.98 -1.29
N MET A 224 8.07 12.34 -0.71
CA MET A 224 8.04 11.94 0.71
C MET A 224 8.14 13.13 1.67
N GLY A 225 8.62 14.28 1.20
CA GLY A 225 8.66 15.53 1.95
C GLY A 225 7.33 16.30 1.98
N VAL A 226 6.34 15.88 1.16
CA VAL A 226 5.01 16.52 1.14
C VAL A 226 4.25 16.22 2.43
N ALA A 227 3.57 17.23 2.96
CA ALA A 227 2.78 17.10 4.18
C ALA A 227 1.74 15.96 4.08
N ASN A 228 1.61 15.16 5.15
CA ASN A 228 0.73 13.98 5.23
C ASN A 228 1.08 12.82 4.29
N VAL A 229 2.17 12.86 3.54
CA VAL A 229 2.73 11.69 2.87
C VAL A 229 3.56 10.91 3.88
N ASN A 230 3.11 9.71 4.23
CA ASN A 230 3.77 8.85 5.20
C ASN A 230 4.42 7.62 4.53
N GLY A 231 4.96 7.82 3.34
CA GLY A 231 5.62 6.80 2.55
C GLY A 231 4.99 6.57 1.18
N ALA A 232 5.28 5.43 0.57
CA ALA A 232 4.85 5.13 -0.79
C ALA A 232 4.36 3.69 -0.96
N LEU A 233 3.39 3.51 -1.85
CA LEU A 233 3.06 2.23 -2.45
C LEU A 233 3.70 2.20 -3.85
N VAL A 234 4.81 1.47 -3.98
CA VAL A 234 5.71 1.52 -5.14
C VAL A 234 5.42 0.35 -6.07
N GLY A 235 5.12 0.62 -7.34
CA GLY A 235 4.93 -0.41 -8.36
C GLY A 235 6.25 -0.91 -8.96
N GLY A 236 6.46 -0.76 -10.28
CA GLY A 236 7.57 -1.32 -11.03
C GLY A 236 8.97 -1.03 -10.50
N ALA A 237 9.21 0.13 -9.88
CA ALA A 237 10.50 0.44 -9.25
C ALA A 237 10.82 -0.46 -8.05
N SER A 238 9.82 -1.14 -7.46
CA SER A 238 10.05 -2.10 -6.38
C SER A 238 10.59 -3.47 -6.83
N LEU A 239 10.58 -3.72 -8.14
CA LEU A 239 11.13 -4.96 -8.73
C LEU A 239 12.66 -4.97 -8.77
N LYS A 240 13.32 -3.84 -8.51
CA LYS A 240 14.77 -3.69 -8.42
C LYS A 240 15.16 -3.24 -7.03
N ALA A 241 16.00 -4.01 -6.37
CA ALA A 241 16.46 -3.73 -5.01
C ALA A 241 17.09 -2.34 -4.89
N SER A 242 17.94 -1.96 -5.85
CA SER A 242 18.59 -0.65 -5.91
C SER A 242 17.58 0.50 -5.89
N ASP A 243 16.53 0.41 -6.71
CA ASP A 243 15.54 1.46 -6.85
C ASP A 243 14.62 1.52 -5.63
N PHE A 244 14.17 0.36 -5.15
CA PHE A 244 13.31 0.26 -3.97
C PHE A 244 13.98 0.82 -2.72
N LEU A 245 15.23 0.45 -2.47
CA LEU A 245 16.02 0.96 -1.34
C LEU A 245 16.35 2.45 -1.48
N ALA A 246 16.64 2.92 -2.70
CA ALA A 246 16.87 4.35 -2.95
C ALA A 246 15.60 5.19 -2.71
N ILE A 247 14.42 4.66 -3.05
CA ILE A 247 13.14 5.31 -2.72
C ILE A 247 12.96 5.37 -1.20
N ALA A 248 13.22 4.28 -0.47
CA ALA A 248 13.14 4.27 0.99
C ALA A 248 14.15 5.23 1.64
N ALA A 249 15.34 5.35 1.10
CA ALA A 249 16.35 6.32 1.54
C ALA A 249 15.92 7.78 1.32
N GLY A 250 14.97 8.04 0.42
CA GLY A 250 14.37 9.34 0.18
C GLY A 250 13.38 9.81 1.25
N CYS A 251 12.93 8.93 2.16
CA CYS A 251 12.09 9.31 3.30
C CYS A 251 12.83 10.27 4.24
N PRO A 252 12.10 11.23 4.86
CA PRO A 252 12.68 12.24 5.75
C PRO A 252 13.30 11.65 7.02
#